data_d9ef488ad41c6bf2410a835162cf9bdf
#
_entry.id   d9ef488ad41c6bf2410a835162cf9bdf
#
_cell.length_a   1.000
_cell.length_b   1.000
_cell.length_c   1.000
_cell.angle_alpha   90.00
_cell.angle_beta   90.00
_cell.angle_gamma   90.00
#
_symmetry.space_group_name_H-M   'P 1'
#
loop_
_entity.id
_entity.type
_entity.pdbx_description
1 polymer ?
#
loop_
_entity_poly.entity_id
_entity_poly.type
_entity_poly.pdbx_seq_one_letter_code
_entity_poly.pdbx_strand_id
1 'polypeptide(L)'
;MKLVIAGATGFIGSILTDRLWNQFHDLTLLSRRPPAEVNVTKKQWFAWQPGFRGEWEKAVDGADGIINLAGEPIAGKRWSAAQKEILRWSRIDATKSLVNAIANAKVKPKFLINASAVGYYGPHGEELVTESTGPGQDFLSRLCIEWEAEANKAAS
;
A
#
# COMPACT_ATOMS: atom_id res chain seq x y z
N MET A 1 -17.58 -6.10 -4.79
CA MET A 1 -16.83 -4.84 -4.87
C MET A 1 -15.69 -5.01 -5.86
N LYS A 2 -15.33 -3.94 -6.56
CA LYS A 2 -14.10 -3.87 -7.36
C LYS A 2 -12.99 -3.29 -6.50
N LEU A 3 -11.97 -4.06 -6.21
CA LEU A 3 -10.89 -3.65 -5.32
C LEU A 3 -9.53 -3.67 -6.05
N VAL A 4 -8.75 -2.63 -5.85
CA VAL A 4 -7.35 -2.56 -6.30
C VAL A 4 -6.44 -2.82 -5.09
N ILE A 5 -5.54 -3.80 -5.18
CA ILE A 5 -4.67 -4.20 -4.08
C ILE A 5 -3.21 -4.10 -4.50
N ALA A 6 -2.47 -3.19 -3.88
CA ALA A 6 -1.03 -3.10 -3.99
C ALA A 6 -0.36 -3.91 -2.89
N GLY A 7 0.70 -4.67 -3.22
CA GLY A 7 1.36 -5.57 -2.28
C GLY A 7 0.66 -6.92 -2.11
N ALA A 8 -0.17 -7.32 -3.06
CA ALA A 8 -0.95 -8.57 -3.05
C ALA A 8 -0.10 -9.86 -2.93
N THR A 9 1.18 -9.81 -3.29
CA THR A 9 2.12 -10.95 -3.19
C THR A 9 2.86 -11.03 -1.85
N GLY A 10 2.66 -10.05 -0.96
CA GLY A 10 3.25 -10.03 0.37
C GLY A 10 2.55 -10.97 1.35
N PHE A 11 3.11 -11.12 2.57
CA PHE A 11 2.59 -12.02 3.59
C PHE A 11 1.10 -11.75 3.92
N ILE A 12 0.76 -10.51 4.25
CA ILE A 12 -0.64 -10.12 4.53
C ILE A 12 -1.46 -10.10 3.22
N GLY A 13 -0.88 -9.55 2.16
CA GLY A 13 -1.57 -9.34 0.90
C GLY A 13 -2.05 -10.63 0.24
N SER A 14 -1.28 -11.71 0.29
CA SER A 14 -1.69 -13.00 -0.27
C SER A 14 -2.91 -13.58 0.45
N ILE A 15 -2.88 -13.59 1.78
CA ILE A 15 -3.99 -14.11 2.61
C ILE A 15 -5.25 -13.25 2.41
N LEU A 16 -5.09 -11.93 2.40
CA LEU A 16 -6.21 -11.00 2.19
C LEU A 16 -6.82 -11.19 0.80
N THR A 17 -5.97 -11.30 -0.23
CA THR A 17 -6.42 -11.51 -1.61
C THR A 17 -7.24 -12.78 -1.75
N ASP A 18 -6.80 -13.89 -1.16
CA ASP A 18 -7.53 -15.15 -1.22
C ASP A 18 -8.87 -15.06 -0.47
N ARG A 19 -8.90 -14.42 0.68
CA ARG A 19 -10.16 -14.21 1.42
C ARG A 19 -11.16 -13.37 0.64
N LEU A 20 -10.72 -12.24 0.07
CA LEU A 20 -11.57 -11.36 -0.72
C LEU A 20 -12.06 -12.05 -2.01
N TRP A 21 -11.18 -12.83 -2.66
CA TRP A 21 -11.55 -13.61 -3.82
C TRP A 21 -12.66 -14.63 -3.50
N ASN A 22 -12.54 -15.35 -2.40
CA ASN A 22 -13.54 -16.32 -1.94
C ASN A 22 -14.88 -15.66 -1.52
N GLN A 23 -14.88 -14.36 -1.30
CA GLN A 23 -16.08 -13.56 -1.05
C GLN A 23 -16.67 -12.93 -2.34
N PHE A 24 -16.23 -13.41 -3.50
CA PHE A 24 -16.73 -13.00 -4.82
C PHE A 24 -16.47 -11.53 -5.18
N HIS A 25 -15.40 -10.92 -4.65
CA HIS A 25 -14.97 -9.59 -5.06
C HIS A 25 -14.21 -9.63 -6.40
N ASP A 26 -14.32 -8.55 -7.17
CA ASP A 26 -13.53 -8.34 -8.38
C ASP A 26 -12.19 -7.71 -7.95
N LEU A 27 -11.07 -8.38 -8.21
CA LEU A 27 -9.78 -7.98 -7.71
C LEU A 27 -8.83 -7.56 -8.84
N THR A 28 -8.25 -6.38 -8.70
CA THR A 28 -7.09 -5.94 -9.48
C THR A 28 -5.87 -5.92 -8.57
N LEU A 29 -4.89 -6.74 -8.90
CA LEU A 29 -3.71 -6.98 -8.07
C LEU A 29 -2.48 -6.33 -8.71
N LEU A 30 -1.83 -5.45 -7.97
CA LEU A 30 -0.65 -4.73 -8.41
C LEU A 30 0.62 -5.38 -7.87
N SER A 31 1.55 -5.74 -8.75
CA SER A 31 2.82 -6.37 -8.38
C SER A 31 3.94 -5.93 -9.31
N ARG A 32 5.16 -5.80 -8.76
CA ARG A 32 6.38 -5.58 -9.56
C ARG A 32 6.67 -6.79 -10.49
N ARG A 33 6.23 -7.95 -10.10
CA ARG A 33 6.39 -9.22 -10.84
C ARG A 33 5.09 -10.00 -10.79
N PRO A 34 4.11 -9.64 -11.63
CA PRO A 34 2.88 -10.42 -11.69
C PRO A 34 3.17 -11.84 -12.19
N PRO A 35 2.43 -12.84 -11.74
CA PRO A 35 2.54 -14.20 -12.26
C PRO A 35 2.21 -14.20 -13.76
N ALA A 36 2.90 -15.07 -14.53
CA ALA A 36 2.78 -15.11 -15.98
C ALA A 36 1.39 -15.54 -16.53
N GLU A 37 0.56 -16.17 -15.73
CA GLU A 37 -0.59 -16.95 -16.21
C GLU A 37 -1.93 -16.69 -15.53
N VAL A 38 -2.20 -15.56 -14.88
CA VAL A 38 -3.47 -15.52 -14.13
C VAL A 38 -4.25 -14.23 -14.28
N ASN A 39 -4.78 -14.01 -15.46
CA ASN A 39 -5.99 -13.21 -15.59
C ASN A 39 -7.18 -14.14 -15.72
N VAL A 40 -7.82 -14.47 -14.60
CA VAL A 40 -9.13 -15.14 -14.60
C VAL A 40 -10.22 -14.08 -14.47
N THR A 41 -11.42 -14.42 -14.87
CA THR A 41 -12.57 -13.52 -14.71
C THR A 41 -12.64 -13.03 -13.26
N LYS A 42 -12.64 -11.72 -13.08
CA LYS A 42 -12.70 -11.02 -11.77
C LYS A 42 -11.41 -11.02 -10.92
N LYS A 43 -10.30 -11.58 -11.40
CA LYS A 43 -8.99 -11.47 -10.74
C LYS A 43 -7.93 -11.17 -11.78
N GLN A 44 -7.47 -9.92 -11.83
CA GLN A 44 -6.52 -9.44 -12.83
C GLN A 44 -5.23 -8.97 -12.17
N TRP A 45 -4.11 -9.21 -12.84
CA TRP A 45 -2.80 -8.75 -12.41
C TRP A 45 -2.27 -7.67 -13.35
N PHE A 46 -1.70 -6.64 -12.76
CA PHE A 46 -0.97 -5.61 -13.51
C PHE A 46 0.46 -5.49 -13.01
N ALA A 47 1.38 -5.35 -13.96
CA ALA A 47 2.73 -4.90 -13.65
C ALA A 47 2.67 -3.48 -13.11
N TRP A 48 3.25 -3.28 -11.93
CA TRP A 48 3.25 -2.00 -11.25
C TRP A 48 4.58 -1.72 -10.59
N GLN A 49 5.17 -0.60 -10.96
CA GLN A 49 6.35 -0.07 -10.32
C GLN A 49 6.01 1.27 -9.68
N PRO A 50 6.16 1.42 -8.36
CA PRO A 50 5.97 2.68 -7.66
C PRO A 50 6.72 3.83 -8.33
N GLY A 51 6.09 5.01 -8.41
CA GLY A 51 6.66 6.18 -9.09
C GLY A 51 6.42 6.23 -10.60
N PHE A 52 5.92 5.16 -11.24
CA PHE A 52 5.67 5.14 -12.67
C PHE A 52 4.17 4.97 -12.98
N ARG A 53 3.74 5.68 -14.01
CA ARG A 53 2.39 5.55 -14.57
C ARG A 53 2.27 4.27 -15.39
N GLY A 54 1.06 3.80 -15.63
CA GLY A 54 0.83 2.60 -16.43
C GLY A 54 -0.64 2.23 -16.58
N GLU A 55 -0.90 1.14 -17.29
CA GLU A 55 -2.25 0.62 -17.55
C GLU A 55 -3.04 0.30 -16.28
N TRP A 56 -2.35 0.02 -15.19
CA TRP A 56 -2.96 -0.23 -13.88
C TRP A 56 -3.81 0.95 -13.37
N GLU A 57 -3.49 2.19 -13.78
CA GLU A 57 -4.26 3.38 -13.39
C GLU A 57 -5.71 3.31 -13.88
N LYS A 58 -5.95 2.65 -15.01
CA LYS A 58 -7.31 2.44 -15.54
C LYS A 58 -8.17 1.58 -14.61
N ALA A 59 -7.56 0.72 -13.81
CA ALA A 59 -8.28 -0.10 -12.85
C ALA A 59 -8.70 0.66 -11.59
N VAL A 60 -8.09 1.82 -11.34
CA VAL A 60 -8.47 2.72 -10.23
C VAL A 60 -9.77 3.46 -10.56
N ASP A 61 -9.97 3.81 -11.85
CA ASP A 61 -11.19 4.48 -12.30
C ASP A 61 -12.39 3.53 -12.19
N GLY A 62 -13.36 3.90 -11.36
CA GLY A 62 -14.55 3.08 -11.07
C GLY A 62 -14.31 1.89 -10.13
N ALA A 63 -13.16 1.81 -9.47
CA ALA A 63 -12.97 0.91 -8.34
C ALA A 63 -13.83 1.34 -7.13
N ASP A 64 -14.30 0.40 -6.34
CA ASP A 64 -14.99 0.71 -5.07
C ASP A 64 -13.99 1.15 -4.00
N GLY A 65 -12.79 0.56 -3.99
CA GLY A 65 -11.76 0.90 -3.01
C GLY A 65 -10.37 0.40 -3.39
N ILE A 66 -9.38 0.95 -2.69
CA ILE A 66 -7.97 0.61 -2.85
C ILE A 66 -7.41 0.15 -1.50
N ILE A 67 -6.59 -0.91 -1.53
CA ILE A 67 -5.86 -1.40 -0.37
C ILE A 67 -4.36 -1.37 -0.70
N ASN A 68 -3.60 -0.58 0.05
CA ASN A 68 -2.16 -0.45 -0.12
C ASN A 68 -1.40 -1.14 1.02
N LEU A 69 -0.81 -2.28 0.70
CA LEU A 69 0.07 -3.07 1.57
C LEU A 69 1.50 -3.11 1.01
N ALA A 70 1.81 -2.25 0.04
CA ALA A 70 3.12 -2.24 -0.59
C ALA A 70 4.19 -1.67 0.35
N GLY A 71 5.33 -2.35 0.41
CA GLY A 71 6.49 -1.93 1.18
C GLY A 71 7.60 -2.97 1.16
N GLU A 72 8.84 -2.53 1.13
CA GLU A 72 10.00 -3.40 1.30
C GLU A 72 10.06 -3.92 2.74
N PRO A 73 10.36 -5.22 2.97
CA PRO A 73 10.48 -5.78 4.32
C PRO A 73 11.54 -5.05 5.16
N ILE A 74 11.16 -4.64 6.38
CA ILE A 74 12.04 -3.87 7.28
C ILE A 74 13.17 -4.74 7.83
N ALA A 75 12.88 -5.99 8.17
CA ALA A 75 13.84 -6.90 8.82
C ALA A 75 14.74 -7.69 7.84
N GLY A 76 14.54 -7.52 6.53
CA GLY A 76 15.23 -8.36 5.54
C GLY A 76 16.72 -8.03 5.32
N LYS A 77 17.18 -6.82 5.69
CA LYS A 77 18.51 -6.31 5.43
C LYS A 77 18.98 -5.34 6.51
N ARG A 78 20.33 -5.19 6.65
CA ARG A 78 20.91 -4.17 7.52
C ARG A 78 20.53 -2.77 7.04
N TRP A 79 20.18 -1.86 7.95
CA TRP A 79 19.77 -0.50 7.65
C TRP A 79 20.95 0.43 7.35
N SER A 80 21.51 0.28 6.18
CA SER A 80 22.41 1.29 5.59
C SER A 80 21.59 2.52 5.15
N ALA A 81 22.28 3.61 4.81
CA ALA A 81 21.60 4.78 4.22
C ALA A 81 20.82 4.40 2.95
N ALA A 82 21.43 3.62 2.05
CA ALA A 82 20.76 3.14 0.84
C ALA A 82 19.52 2.27 1.15
N GLN A 83 19.60 1.38 2.16
CA GLN A 83 18.43 0.56 2.53
C GLN A 83 17.31 1.41 3.13
N LYS A 84 17.61 2.44 3.90
CA LYS A 84 16.60 3.38 4.43
C LYS A 84 15.88 4.12 3.31
N GLU A 85 16.59 4.53 2.26
CA GLU A 85 15.97 5.13 1.07
C GLU A 85 15.05 4.14 0.34
N ILE A 86 15.45 2.87 0.21
CA ILE A 86 14.59 1.83 -0.37
C ILE A 86 13.33 1.61 0.48
N LEU A 87 13.46 1.57 1.81
CA LEU A 87 12.32 1.45 2.72
C LEU A 87 11.35 2.62 2.59
N ARG A 88 11.88 3.83 2.46
CA ARG A 88 11.13 5.06 2.26
C ARG A 88 10.44 5.06 0.89
N TRP A 89 11.22 4.91 -0.18
CA TRP A 89 10.71 4.91 -1.56
C TRP A 89 9.60 3.86 -1.76
N SER A 90 9.79 2.64 -1.28
CA SER A 90 8.81 1.56 -1.45
C SER A 90 7.46 1.82 -0.79
N ARG A 91 7.36 2.79 0.12
CA ARG A 91 6.14 3.21 0.81
C ARG A 91 5.60 4.53 0.27
N ILE A 92 6.42 5.57 0.29
CA ILE A 92 5.99 6.92 -0.06
C ILE A 92 5.65 7.01 -1.55
N ASP A 93 6.53 6.54 -2.45
CA ASP A 93 6.25 6.61 -3.89
C ASP A 93 5.15 5.64 -4.32
N ALA A 94 5.03 4.49 -3.63
CA ALA A 94 3.91 3.58 -3.82
C ALA A 94 2.58 4.26 -3.50
N THR A 95 2.49 4.87 -2.32
CA THR A 95 1.28 5.57 -1.88
C THR A 95 0.98 6.78 -2.78
N LYS A 96 1.98 7.59 -3.09
CA LYS A 96 1.87 8.74 -4.01
C LYS A 96 1.34 8.33 -5.38
N SER A 97 1.81 7.22 -5.93
CA SER A 97 1.32 6.71 -7.21
C SER A 97 -0.18 6.40 -7.16
N LEU A 98 -0.63 5.73 -6.08
CA LEU A 98 -2.05 5.40 -5.88
C LEU A 98 -2.89 6.66 -5.66
N VAL A 99 -2.43 7.60 -4.82
CA VAL A 99 -3.11 8.88 -4.57
C VAL A 99 -3.25 9.68 -5.87
N ASN A 100 -2.21 9.76 -6.68
CA ASN A 100 -2.28 10.42 -7.99
C ASN A 100 -3.28 9.73 -8.93
N ALA A 101 -3.33 8.40 -8.93
CA ALA A 101 -4.30 7.68 -9.75
C ALA A 101 -5.74 7.94 -9.27
N ILE A 102 -5.98 8.00 -7.95
CA ILE A 102 -7.28 8.40 -7.37
C ILE A 102 -7.66 9.82 -7.81
N ALA A 103 -6.73 10.77 -7.72
CA ALA A 103 -6.98 12.16 -8.09
C ALA A 103 -7.36 12.31 -9.58
N ASN A 104 -6.78 11.46 -10.45
CA ASN A 104 -7.03 11.47 -11.89
C ASN A 104 -8.24 10.60 -12.33
N ALA A 105 -8.81 9.79 -11.45
CA ALA A 105 -9.95 8.94 -11.76
C ALA A 105 -11.21 9.79 -12.01
N LYS A 106 -11.98 9.42 -13.04
CA LYS A 106 -13.29 10.05 -13.34
C LYS A 106 -14.33 9.66 -12.27
N VAL A 107 -14.32 8.38 -11.89
CA VAL A 107 -15.13 7.84 -10.80
C VAL A 107 -14.17 7.43 -9.69
N LYS A 108 -14.03 8.28 -8.68
CA LYS A 108 -13.09 8.08 -7.57
C LYS A 108 -13.49 6.89 -6.71
N PRO A 109 -12.54 6.08 -6.23
CA PRO A 109 -12.79 5.08 -5.20
C PRO A 109 -13.38 5.71 -3.94
N LYS A 110 -14.24 4.96 -3.24
CA LYS A 110 -14.91 5.42 -2.00
C LYS A 110 -13.98 5.42 -0.80
N PHE A 111 -12.91 4.64 -0.84
CA PHE A 111 -11.93 4.55 0.25
C PHE A 111 -10.54 4.15 -0.25
N LEU A 112 -9.53 4.57 0.50
CA LEU A 112 -8.15 4.07 0.47
C LEU A 112 -7.83 3.51 1.86
N ILE A 113 -7.53 2.22 1.96
CA ILE A 113 -6.95 1.61 3.14
C ILE A 113 -5.44 1.51 2.93
N ASN A 114 -4.68 2.30 3.67
CA ASN A 114 -3.22 2.29 3.60
C ASN A 114 -2.64 1.63 4.85
N ALA A 115 -1.69 0.73 4.69
CA ALA A 115 -0.97 0.17 5.83
C ALA A 115 -0.19 1.28 6.56
N SER A 116 -0.06 1.14 7.85
CA SER A 116 0.88 1.83 8.70
C SER A 116 1.64 0.81 9.56
N ALA A 117 2.31 1.22 10.61
CA ALA A 117 3.05 0.30 11.48
C ALA A 117 3.19 0.85 12.90
N VAL A 118 3.30 -0.06 13.88
CA VAL A 118 3.60 0.29 15.29
C VAL A 118 4.89 1.09 15.46
N GLY A 119 5.79 1.06 14.46
CA GLY A 119 6.97 1.92 14.41
C GLY A 119 6.66 3.42 14.39
N TYR A 120 5.42 3.82 14.15
CA TYR A 120 4.94 5.20 14.31
C TYR A 120 5.25 5.75 15.70
N TYR A 121 5.03 4.94 16.72
CA TYR A 121 5.17 5.37 18.12
C TYR A 121 6.64 5.45 18.58
N GLY A 122 7.56 4.74 17.91
CA GLY A 122 8.95 4.63 18.35
C GLY A 122 9.12 3.64 19.52
N PRO A 123 10.29 3.61 20.17
CA PRO A 123 10.54 2.74 21.30
C PRO A 123 9.77 3.23 22.53
N HIS A 124 8.95 2.37 23.10
CA HIS A 124 8.31 2.52 24.40
C HIS A 124 8.75 1.39 25.31
N GLY A 125 8.85 1.65 26.62
CA GLY A 125 9.10 0.63 27.62
C GLY A 125 7.86 -0.24 27.87
N GLU A 126 7.39 -0.32 29.12
CA GLU A 126 6.18 -1.06 29.50
C GLU A 126 4.91 -0.20 29.45
N GLU A 127 5.01 1.00 28.91
CA GLU A 127 3.88 1.93 28.82
C GLU A 127 2.85 1.44 27.78
N LEU A 128 1.58 1.58 28.12
CA LEU A 128 0.51 1.28 27.19
C LEU A 128 0.47 2.31 26.06
N VAL A 129 0.66 1.86 24.84
CA VAL A 129 0.55 2.67 23.62
C VAL A 129 -0.85 2.52 23.04
N THR A 130 -1.51 3.63 22.75
CA THR A 130 -2.84 3.71 22.17
C THR A 130 -2.82 4.58 20.92
N GLU A 131 -3.93 4.65 20.19
CA GLU A 131 -4.08 5.49 19.00
C GLU A 131 -3.94 7.00 19.31
N SER A 132 -4.11 7.41 20.56
CA SER A 132 -3.89 8.80 21.01
C SER A 132 -2.43 9.11 21.38
N THR A 133 -1.57 8.09 21.42
CA THR A 133 -0.15 8.27 21.69
C THR A 133 0.52 8.97 20.50
N GLY A 134 1.30 10.02 20.79
CA GLY A 134 2.00 10.75 19.74
C GLY A 134 3.12 9.93 19.07
N PRO A 135 3.63 10.42 17.93
CA PRO A 135 4.68 9.72 17.20
C PRO A 135 6.04 9.80 17.93
N GLY A 136 6.84 8.76 17.73
CA GLY A 136 8.24 8.76 18.13
C GLY A 136 9.12 9.67 17.26
N GLN A 137 10.44 9.63 17.51
CA GLN A 137 11.40 10.52 16.83
C GLN A 137 12.44 9.78 16.00
N ASP A 138 12.36 8.45 15.92
CA ASP A 138 13.31 7.64 15.20
C ASP A 138 13.03 7.60 13.68
N PHE A 139 13.82 6.81 12.95
CA PHE A 139 13.64 6.67 11.50
C PHE A 139 12.29 6.04 11.13
N LEU A 140 11.84 5.03 11.86
CA LEU A 140 10.57 4.36 11.56
C LEU A 140 9.39 5.25 11.86
N SER A 141 9.44 6.00 12.95
CA SER A 141 8.40 6.97 13.31
C SER A 141 8.24 8.03 12.22
N ARG A 142 9.35 8.64 11.79
CA ARG A 142 9.34 9.62 10.68
C ARG A 142 8.82 9.01 9.38
N LEU A 143 9.22 7.78 9.07
CA LEU A 143 8.74 7.07 7.89
C LEU A 143 7.23 6.85 7.93
N CYS A 144 6.67 6.43 9.06
CA CYS A 144 5.23 6.25 9.23
C CYS A 144 4.47 7.58 9.11
N ILE A 145 4.98 8.66 9.74
CA ILE A 145 4.37 10.00 9.61
C ILE A 145 4.30 10.44 8.14
N GLU A 146 5.41 10.33 7.40
CA GLU A 146 5.43 10.68 5.98
C GLU A 146 4.47 9.81 5.16
N TRP A 147 4.43 8.51 5.47
CA TRP A 147 3.59 7.55 4.77
C TRP A 147 2.10 7.84 4.95
N GLU A 148 1.67 8.06 6.20
CA GLU A 148 0.29 8.42 6.51
C GLU A 148 -0.10 9.79 5.94
N ALA A 149 0.81 10.77 6.01
CA ALA A 149 0.59 12.08 5.41
C ALA A 149 0.40 12.00 3.88
N GLU A 150 1.13 11.11 3.20
CA GLU A 150 0.94 10.89 1.77
C GLU A 150 -0.41 10.23 1.47
N ALA A 151 -0.82 9.23 2.26
CA ALA A 151 -2.11 8.56 2.10
C ALA A 151 -3.30 9.52 2.33
N ASN A 152 -3.19 10.40 3.32
CA ASN A 152 -4.25 11.38 3.66
C ASN A 152 -4.55 12.37 2.53
N LYS A 153 -3.64 12.58 1.57
CA LYS A 153 -3.91 13.39 0.39
C LYS A 153 -5.00 12.81 -0.53
N ALA A 154 -5.35 11.54 -0.36
CA ALA A 154 -6.46 10.93 -1.11
C ALA A 154 -7.84 11.46 -0.69
N ALA A 155 -7.95 12.11 0.47
CA ALA A 155 -9.19 12.67 0.98
C ALA A 155 -9.51 14.10 0.47
N SER A 156 -8.60 14.70 -0.31
CA SER A 156 -8.70 16.06 -0.83
C SER A 156 -9.27 16.15 -2.24
#